data_d1425e1c08ce8b852f7d426b09092911
#
_entry.id   d1425e1c08ce8b852f7d426b09092911
#
_cell.length_a   1.000
_cell.length_b   1.000
_cell.length_c   1.000
_cell.angle_alpha   90.00
_cell.angle_beta   90.00
_cell.angle_gamma   90.00
#
_symmetry.space_group_name_H-M   'P 1'
#
loop_
_entity.id
_entity.type
_entity.pdbx_description
1 polymer ?
#
loop_
_entity_poly.entity_id
_entity_poly.type
_entity_poly.pdbx_seq_one_letter_code
_entity_poly.pdbx_strand_id
1 'polypeptide(L)'
;VALVTVAKSSMAMVYLNREIDYYIEEYDDAVTEKALELIQKDQYDLIVVYNQEYDDMIHRTQPESPEAMAAFHHHIDAFDRLTKCVKANWADHDTMVVWASDHGNHMNDQDHGAHGEDCPRDINVMHYYGIYPKKHP
;
A
#
# COMPACT_ATOMS: atom_id res chain seq x y z
N VAL A 1 -4.29 -14.63 -6.99
CA VAL A 1 -3.78 -13.59 -6.06
C VAL A 1 -2.48 -13.05 -6.61
N ALA A 2 -2.35 -11.73 -6.67
CA ALA A 2 -1.11 -11.04 -7.00
C ALA A 2 -0.63 -10.22 -5.80
N LEU A 3 0.69 -10.22 -5.55
CA LEU A 3 1.37 -9.31 -4.64
C LEU A 3 2.32 -8.41 -5.45
N VAL A 4 2.10 -7.11 -5.40
CA VAL A 4 2.99 -6.09 -5.99
C VAL A 4 3.66 -5.34 -4.85
N THR A 5 4.99 -5.38 -4.79
CA THR A 5 5.72 -4.90 -3.62
C THR A 5 7.09 -4.32 -3.98
N VAL A 6 7.60 -3.49 -3.10
CA VAL A 6 8.97 -2.94 -3.20
C VAL A 6 10.00 -4.03 -2.93
N ALA A 7 11.06 -4.03 -3.71
CA ALA A 7 12.19 -4.95 -3.55
C ALA A 7 12.84 -4.83 -2.17
N LYS A 8 13.14 -5.97 -1.56
CA LYS A 8 13.75 -6.08 -0.23
C LYS A 8 12.86 -5.63 0.94
N SER A 9 11.60 -5.30 0.70
CA SER A 9 10.64 -5.00 1.76
C SER A 9 10.31 -6.23 2.59
N SER A 10 9.75 -6.01 3.79
CA SER A 10 9.23 -7.10 4.63
C SER A 10 8.15 -7.92 3.90
N MET A 11 7.28 -7.25 3.14
CA MET A 11 6.24 -7.91 2.34
C MET A 11 6.82 -8.81 1.25
N ALA A 12 7.89 -8.39 0.57
CA ALA A 12 8.57 -9.22 -0.42
C ALA A 12 9.14 -10.51 0.18
N MET A 13 9.56 -10.47 1.46
CA MET A 13 10.17 -11.61 2.15
C MET A 13 9.15 -12.53 2.83
N VAL A 14 8.12 -11.97 3.48
CA VAL A 14 7.12 -12.73 4.26
C VAL A 14 6.35 -13.71 3.39
N TYR A 15 6.03 -13.34 2.17
CA TYR A 15 5.26 -14.17 1.25
C TYR A 15 6.12 -15.01 0.28
N LEU A 16 7.44 -14.93 0.40
CA LEU A 16 8.34 -15.73 -0.43
C LEU A 16 8.00 -17.22 -0.34
N ASN A 17 8.00 -17.90 -1.47
CA ASN A 17 7.64 -19.33 -1.62
C ASN A 17 6.16 -19.68 -1.31
N ARG A 18 5.26 -18.71 -1.32
CA ARG A 18 3.81 -18.98 -1.36
C ARG A 18 3.33 -19.18 -2.79
N GLU A 19 2.21 -19.87 -2.97
CA GLU A 19 1.58 -20.08 -4.28
C GLU A 19 0.75 -18.86 -4.70
N ILE A 20 1.44 -17.73 -4.91
CA ILE A 20 0.87 -16.47 -5.40
C ILE A 20 1.81 -15.88 -6.45
N ASP A 21 1.29 -15.00 -7.29
CA ASP A 21 2.11 -14.30 -8.27
C ASP A 21 2.79 -13.09 -7.64
N TYR A 22 4.11 -13.01 -7.78
CA TYR A 22 4.93 -11.92 -7.24
C TYR A 22 5.36 -10.97 -8.33
N TYR A 23 5.19 -9.68 -8.05
CA TYR A 23 5.71 -8.57 -8.83
C TYR A 23 6.54 -7.71 -7.90
N ILE A 24 7.86 -7.85 -7.98
CA ILE A 24 8.82 -7.12 -7.14
C ILE A 24 9.39 -6.00 -7.97
N GLU A 25 9.10 -4.78 -7.58
CA GLU A 25 9.47 -3.56 -8.29
C GLU A 25 10.52 -2.77 -7.51
N GLU A 26 11.18 -1.83 -8.17
CA GLU A 26 12.30 -1.08 -7.58
C GLU A 26 11.83 -0.20 -6.41
N TYR A 27 10.73 0.54 -6.58
CA TYR A 27 10.18 1.43 -5.56
C TYR A 27 8.69 1.74 -5.83
N ASP A 28 8.07 2.60 -5.03
CA ASP A 28 6.62 2.85 -4.95
C ASP A 28 5.98 3.25 -6.28
N ASP A 29 6.64 4.10 -7.09
CA ASP A 29 6.12 4.48 -8.41
C ASP A 29 6.00 3.26 -9.33
N ALA A 30 7.03 2.44 -9.38
CA ALA A 30 7.03 1.23 -10.21
C ALA A 30 6.01 0.19 -9.69
N VAL A 31 5.86 0.08 -8.36
CA VAL A 31 4.81 -0.73 -7.71
C VAL A 31 3.43 -0.26 -8.16
N THR A 32 3.18 1.05 -8.11
CA THR A 32 1.89 1.63 -8.51
C THR A 32 1.59 1.39 -9.99
N GLU A 33 2.57 1.62 -10.88
CA GLU A 33 2.40 1.37 -12.32
C GLU A 33 2.13 -0.10 -12.62
N LYS A 34 2.85 -1.03 -11.97
CA LYS A 34 2.61 -2.47 -12.11
C LYS A 34 1.21 -2.84 -11.63
N ALA A 35 0.77 -2.33 -10.50
CA ALA A 35 -0.56 -2.59 -9.99
C ALA A 35 -1.66 -2.08 -10.94
N LEU A 36 -1.50 -0.89 -11.54
CA LEU A 36 -2.40 -0.36 -12.56
C LEU A 36 -2.49 -1.28 -13.79
N GLU A 37 -1.34 -1.80 -14.26
CA GLU A 37 -1.28 -2.78 -15.36
C GLU A 37 -2.10 -4.04 -15.05
N LEU A 38 -1.94 -4.58 -13.82
CA LEU A 38 -2.63 -5.81 -13.41
C LEU A 38 -4.14 -5.59 -13.23
N ILE A 39 -4.55 -4.44 -12.71
CA ILE A 39 -5.97 -4.06 -12.61
C ILE A 39 -6.61 -4.00 -14.00
N GLN A 40 -5.93 -3.41 -14.98
CA GLN A 40 -6.43 -3.31 -16.36
C GLN A 40 -6.54 -4.69 -17.05
N LYS A 41 -5.70 -5.66 -16.68
CA LYS A 41 -5.75 -7.02 -17.22
C LYS A 41 -6.88 -7.86 -16.65
N ASP A 42 -7.42 -7.49 -15.50
CA ASP A 42 -8.55 -8.17 -14.84
C ASP A 42 -8.36 -9.70 -14.70
N GLN A 43 -7.20 -10.11 -14.21
CA GLN A 43 -6.80 -11.53 -14.13
C GLN A 43 -6.79 -12.07 -12.71
N TYR A 44 -7.00 -11.21 -11.70
CA TYR A 44 -6.86 -11.56 -10.28
C TYR A 44 -8.09 -11.16 -9.47
N ASP A 45 -8.54 -12.06 -8.61
CA ASP A 45 -9.60 -11.78 -7.63
C ASP A 45 -9.09 -10.94 -6.45
N LEU A 46 -7.76 -10.94 -6.22
CA LEU A 46 -7.11 -10.17 -5.17
C LEU A 46 -5.75 -9.64 -5.65
N ILE A 47 -5.58 -8.35 -5.57
CA ILE A 47 -4.28 -7.69 -5.79
C ILE A 47 -3.90 -6.98 -4.49
N VAL A 48 -2.76 -7.34 -3.93
CA VAL A 48 -2.16 -6.66 -2.76
C VAL A 48 -1.04 -5.77 -3.27
N VAL A 49 -1.09 -4.49 -2.91
CA VAL A 49 -0.11 -3.47 -3.32
C VAL A 49 0.56 -2.94 -2.07
N TYR A 50 1.88 -3.02 -1.99
CA TYR A 50 2.65 -2.55 -0.84
C TYR A 50 3.61 -1.44 -1.23
N ASN A 51 3.37 -0.26 -0.69
CA ASN A 51 4.19 0.93 -0.81
C ASN A 51 4.97 1.17 0.48
N GLN A 52 6.20 1.69 0.38
CA GLN A 52 7.15 1.78 1.49
C GLN A 52 7.68 3.20 1.75
N GLU A 53 7.51 4.14 0.84
CA GLU A 53 8.17 5.44 0.89
C GLU A 53 7.94 6.20 2.20
N TYR A 54 6.72 6.18 2.74
CA TYR A 54 6.40 6.86 3.99
C TYR A 54 7.20 6.29 5.17
N ASP A 55 7.29 4.97 5.28
CA ASP A 55 8.07 4.31 6.33
C ASP A 55 9.57 4.64 6.21
N ASP A 56 10.12 4.58 5.00
CA ASP A 56 11.51 5.00 4.76
C ASP A 56 11.76 6.45 5.17
N MET A 57 10.81 7.36 4.94
CA MET A 57 10.98 8.76 5.28
C MET A 57 10.89 9.04 6.77
N ILE A 58 9.96 8.40 7.51
CA ILE A 58 9.91 8.59 8.96
C ILE A 58 11.18 8.08 9.65
N HIS A 59 11.77 6.98 9.15
CA HIS A 59 13.04 6.48 9.70
C HIS A 59 14.24 7.39 9.43
N ARG A 60 14.23 8.15 8.36
CA ARG A 60 15.29 9.11 7.99
C ARG A 60 15.08 10.49 8.59
N THR A 61 13.85 10.81 8.94
CA THR A 61 13.45 12.13 9.44
C THR A 61 12.62 11.96 10.72
N GLN A 62 11.44 12.53 10.75
CA GLN A 62 10.50 12.44 11.88
C GLN A 62 9.09 12.15 11.36
N PRO A 63 8.23 11.51 12.15
CA PRO A 63 6.80 11.55 11.90
C PRO A 63 6.34 13.00 11.70
N GLU A 64 5.49 13.23 10.71
CA GLU A 64 4.96 14.55 10.38
C GLU A 64 6.00 15.60 9.87
N SER A 65 7.25 15.17 9.58
CA SER A 65 8.19 16.06 8.86
C SER A 65 7.64 16.41 7.47
N PRO A 66 8.06 17.53 6.87
CA PRO A 66 7.65 17.87 5.49
C PRO A 66 7.94 16.75 4.48
N GLU A 67 9.06 16.06 4.63
CA GLU A 67 9.48 14.95 3.77
C GLU A 67 8.58 13.72 3.97
N ALA A 68 8.30 13.34 5.21
CA ALA A 68 7.39 12.24 5.54
C ALA A 68 5.97 12.55 5.06
N MET A 69 5.50 13.79 5.23
CA MET A 69 4.18 14.20 4.75
C MET A 69 4.10 14.24 3.22
N ALA A 70 5.17 14.57 2.53
CA ALA A 70 5.22 14.46 1.06
C ALA A 70 5.08 13.00 0.61
N ALA A 71 5.81 12.07 1.23
CA ALA A 71 5.69 10.63 0.96
C ALA A 71 4.27 10.10 1.27
N PHE A 72 3.67 10.57 2.37
CA PHE A 72 2.27 10.22 2.69
C PHE A 72 1.28 10.70 1.61
N HIS A 73 1.47 11.91 1.08
CA HIS A 73 0.65 12.42 -0.02
C HIS A 73 0.86 11.61 -1.30
N HIS A 74 2.08 11.15 -1.61
CA HIS A 74 2.33 10.23 -2.74
C HIS A 74 1.54 8.93 -2.58
N HIS A 75 1.48 8.37 -1.37
CA HIS A 75 0.65 7.18 -1.12
C HIS A 75 -0.85 7.45 -1.35
N ILE A 76 -1.36 8.63 -0.93
CA ILE A 76 -2.75 9.03 -1.19
C ILE A 76 -3.01 9.14 -2.69
N ASP A 77 -2.11 9.77 -3.44
CA ASP A 77 -2.22 9.92 -4.90
C ASP A 77 -2.16 8.57 -5.61
N ALA A 78 -1.27 7.67 -5.18
CA ALA A 78 -1.20 6.30 -5.68
C ALA A 78 -2.52 5.55 -5.43
N PHE A 79 -3.07 5.64 -4.22
CA PHE A 79 -4.35 5.00 -3.87
C PHE A 79 -5.52 5.57 -4.68
N ASP A 80 -5.57 6.88 -4.92
CA ASP A 80 -6.59 7.50 -5.77
C ASP A 80 -6.51 6.99 -7.21
N ARG A 81 -5.29 6.92 -7.79
CA ARG A 81 -5.04 6.36 -9.12
C ARG A 81 -5.49 4.91 -9.23
N LEU A 82 -5.11 4.07 -8.26
CA LEU A 82 -5.51 2.66 -8.21
C LEU A 82 -7.03 2.51 -8.09
N THR A 83 -7.66 3.29 -7.21
CA THR A 83 -9.12 3.26 -7.02
C THR A 83 -9.87 3.70 -8.28
N LYS A 84 -9.40 4.74 -8.97
CA LYS A 84 -9.97 5.17 -10.27
C LYS A 84 -9.82 4.08 -11.33
N CYS A 85 -8.68 3.42 -11.38
CA CYS A 85 -8.42 2.33 -12.32
C CYS A 85 -9.35 1.13 -12.05
N VAL A 86 -9.52 0.73 -10.79
CA VAL A 86 -10.48 -0.31 -10.39
C VAL A 86 -11.90 0.05 -10.85
N LYS A 87 -12.37 1.25 -10.55
CA LYS A 87 -13.72 1.71 -10.94
C LYS A 87 -13.95 1.72 -12.46
N ALA A 88 -12.90 1.96 -13.22
CA ALA A 88 -12.97 2.00 -14.69
C ALA A 88 -12.94 0.59 -15.32
N ASN A 89 -12.20 -0.35 -14.74
CA ASN A 89 -11.95 -1.65 -15.36
C ASN A 89 -12.75 -2.81 -14.71
N TRP A 90 -13.15 -2.69 -13.44
CA TRP A 90 -13.86 -3.74 -12.71
C TRP A 90 -15.35 -3.43 -12.48
N ALA A 91 -15.98 -2.70 -13.42
CA ALA A 91 -17.38 -2.31 -13.31
C ALA A 91 -18.36 -3.50 -13.28
N ASP A 92 -17.93 -4.65 -13.82
CA ASP A 92 -18.73 -5.88 -13.87
C ASP A 92 -18.51 -6.79 -12.64
N HIS A 93 -17.71 -6.35 -11.67
CA HIS A 93 -17.44 -7.06 -10.42
C HIS A 93 -18.02 -6.32 -9.21
N ASP A 94 -18.43 -7.09 -8.20
CA ASP A 94 -18.60 -6.57 -6.84
C ASP A 94 -17.20 -6.43 -6.23
N THR A 95 -16.74 -5.20 -6.01
CA THR A 95 -15.35 -4.93 -5.66
C THR A 95 -15.24 -4.22 -4.32
N MET A 96 -14.25 -4.61 -3.53
CA MET A 96 -13.82 -3.90 -2.34
C MET A 96 -12.40 -3.37 -2.53
N VAL A 97 -12.19 -2.08 -2.29
CA VAL A 97 -10.87 -1.45 -2.25
C VAL A 97 -10.55 -1.08 -0.81
N VAL A 98 -9.36 -1.44 -0.35
CA VAL A 98 -8.95 -1.24 1.03
C VAL A 98 -7.66 -0.44 1.08
N TRP A 99 -7.65 0.60 1.92
CA TRP A 99 -6.43 1.21 2.43
C TRP A 99 -6.17 0.63 3.81
N ALA A 100 -5.02 0.00 4.00
CA ALA A 100 -4.65 -0.66 5.25
C ALA A 100 -3.21 -0.33 5.62
N SER A 101 -3.02 0.45 6.69
CA SER A 101 -1.70 0.58 7.31
C SER A 101 -1.37 -0.70 8.07
N ASP A 102 -0.14 -1.17 7.95
CA ASP A 102 0.37 -2.37 8.63
C ASP A 102 0.76 -2.06 10.09
N HIS A 103 1.22 -0.85 10.37
CA HIS A 103 1.51 -0.35 11.71
C HIS A 103 1.39 1.19 11.77
N GLY A 104 1.43 1.73 12.97
CA GLY A 104 1.61 3.16 13.22
C GLY A 104 3.08 3.50 13.41
N ASN A 105 3.36 4.65 14.00
CA ASN A 105 4.74 5.08 14.27
C ASN A 105 4.80 6.05 15.45
N HIS A 106 6.00 6.14 16.05
CA HIS A 106 6.32 7.10 17.11
C HIS A 106 7.69 7.73 16.87
N MET A 107 8.03 8.75 17.63
CA MET A 107 9.37 9.33 17.65
C MET A 107 10.23 8.59 18.69
N ASN A 108 11.42 8.15 18.30
CA ASN A 108 12.37 7.53 19.21
C ASN A 108 13.28 8.57 19.91
N ASP A 109 14.14 8.11 20.80
CA ASP A 109 15.06 8.95 21.57
C ASP A 109 16.15 9.64 20.72
N GLN A 110 16.25 9.30 19.44
CA GLN A 110 17.21 9.88 18.47
C GLN A 110 16.55 10.89 17.53
N ASP A 111 15.33 11.32 17.85
CA ASP A 111 14.52 12.23 17.03
C ASP A 111 14.20 11.72 15.61
N HIS A 112 14.12 10.41 15.44
CA HIS A 112 13.67 9.76 14.21
C HIS A 112 12.37 8.99 14.43
N GLY A 113 11.62 8.75 13.35
CA GLY A 113 10.47 7.86 13.39
C GLY A 113 10.91 6.42 13.63
N ALA A 114 10.12 5.71 14.42
CA ALA A 114 10.28 4.29 14.73
C ALA A 114 8.91 3.62 14.88
N HIS A 115 8.89 2.31 14.88
CA HIS A 115 7.70 1.50 15.12
C HIS A 115 8.09 0.13 15.70
N GLY A 116 7.09 -0.69 16.06
CA GLY A 116 7.29 -2.05 16.55
C GLY A 116 7.27 -2.15 18.07
N GLU A 117 6.87 -1.13 18.77
CA GLU A 117 6.69 -1.14 20.22
C GLU A 117 5.23 -1.45 20.60
N ASP A 118 5.05 -2.03 21.80
CA ASP A 118 3.72 -2.23 22.39
C ASP A 118 3.18 -0.91 22.93
N CYS A 119 2.86 0.01 22.04
CA CYS A 119 2.29 1.31 22.37
C CYS A 119 1.12 1.68 21.45
N PRO A 120 0.18 2.53 21.90
CA PRO A 120 -0.99 2.88 21.11
C PRO A 120 -0.67 3.55 19.76
N ARG A 121 0.45 4.25 19.65
CA ARG A 121 0.86 4.91 18.40
C ARG A 121 1.25 3.94 17.30
N ASP A 122 1.83 2.79 17.67
CA ASP A 122 2.27 1.78 16.71
C ASP A 122 1.15 0.78 16.38
N ILE A 123 0.27 0.49 17.36
CA ILE A 123 -0.73 -0.59 17.24
C ILE A 123 -2.08 -0.09 16.74
N ASN A 124 -2.48 1.14 17.13
CA ASN A 124 -3.78 1.68 16.74
C ASN A 124 -3.72 2.28 15.34
N VAL A 125 -4.06 1.48 14.34
CA VAL A 125 -4.12 1.90 12.93
C VAL A 125 -5.56 1.97 12.44
N MET A 126 -5.80 2.82 11.43
CA MET A 126 -7.09 2.91 10.77
C MET A 126 -7.03 2.28 9.39
N HIS A 127 -8.05 1.49 9.08
CA HIS A 127 -8.28 0.96 7.74
C HIS A 127 -9.52 1.60 7.12
N TYR A 128 -9.47 1.87 5.84
CA TYR A 128 -10.57 2.43 5.08
C TYR A 128 -11.04 1.43 4.02
N TYR A 129 -12.34 1.25 3.91
CA TYR A 129 -12.96 0.29 3.00
C TYR A 129 -13.90 1.01 2.05
N GLY A 130 -13.69 0.84 0.74
CA GLY A 130 -14.60 1.28 -0.30
C GLY A 130 -15.27 0.07 -0.95
N ILE A 131 -16.61 0.03 -0.96
CA ILE A 131 -17.39 -1.05 -1.59
C ILE A 131 -18.02 -0.50 -2.86
N TYR A 132 -17.78 -1.16 -3.97
CA TYR A 132 -18.27 -0.80 -5.30
C TYR A 132 -19.05 -1.97 -5.89
N PRO A 133 -20.39 -1.95 -5.79
CA PRO A 133 -21.22 -2.97 -6.41
C PRO A 133 -21.08 -2.94 -7.93
N LYS A 134 -21.13 -4.11 -8.55
CA LYS A 134 -21.16 -4.21 -10.01
C LYS A 134 -22.29 -3.37 -10.60
N LYS A 135 -22.02 -2.74 -11.72
CA LYS A 135 -23.05 -2.03 -12.46
C LYS A 135 -23.92 -3.05 -13.19
N HIS A 136 -25.19 -3.10 -12.84
CA HIS A 136 -26.15 -3.88 -13.63
C HIS A 136 -26.30 -3.23 -15.01
N PRO A 137 -26.43 -4.03 -16.08
CA PRO A 137 -26.71 -3.53 -17.41
C PRO A 137 -28.09 -2.87 -17.48
#